data_410f19b3b22347fc8b57fa2110b56305
#
_entry.id   410f19b3b22347fc8b57fa2110b56305
#
_cell.length_a   1.000
_cell.length_b   1.000
_cell.length_c   1.000
_cell.angle_alpha   90.00
_cell.angle_beta   90.00
_cell.angle_gamma   90.00
#
_symmetry.space_group_name_H-M   'P 1'
#
loop_
_entity.id
_entity.type
_entity.pdbx_description
1 polymer ?
#
loop_
_entity_poly.entity_id
_entity_poly.type
_entity_poly.pdbx_seq_one_letter_code
_entity_poly.pdbx_strand_id
1 'polypeptide(L)'
;AFAARRPYFYSFGPTKANPFLHIENPDNEEEKMDESGKKHRVTMFLDVICEWCYLAKGILDSLRGRYDLDVTLLFMEIHPDAPEGGMPMSWHIPEPKKFFAMLNAMGAPYGVRFRDRDVFSNTRKALLAAEYAKSIGKGENFLRAIWRAYMEEGKNISEEAVIEEAAMTAGLGPRALEVAWGAPEWGERLRENAVLNDRCGMDGNVPGFVIDGKYTLSGAQSAKTWEEILQRIERTGD
;
A
#
# COMPACT_ATOMS: atom_id res chain seq x y z
N ALA A 1 9.18 13.68 -24.44
CA ALA A 1 10.41 13.12 -23.89
C ALA A 1 10.10 12.74 -22.45
N PHE A 2 9.84 11.45 -22.19
CA PHE A 2 9.72 10.92 -20.84
C PHE A 2 11.06 11.12 -20.13
N ALA A 3 11.09 11.96 -19.12
CA ALA A 3 12.23 12.04 -18.24
C ALA A 3 12.29 10.72 -17.46
N ALA A 4 13.26 9.88 -17.81
CA ALA A 4 13.54 8.64 -17.11
C ALA A 4 13.85 8.99 -15.65
N ARG A 5 12.87 8.87 -14.76
CA ARG A 5 13.13 8.78 -13.32
C ARG A 5 14.01 7.54 -13.14
N ARG A 6 15.06 7.69 -12.33
CA ARG A 6 16.04 6.62 -12.09
C ARG A 6 15.34 5.32 -11.72
N PRO A 7 15.81 4.14 -12.21
CA PRO A 7 15.27 2.86 -11.75
C PRO A 7 15.39 2.82 -10.23
N TYR A 8 14.27 2.52 -9.55
CA TYR A 8 14.21 2.40 -8.11
C TYR A 8 15.13 1.26 -7.66
N PHE A 9 16.35 1.62 -7.21
CA PHE A 9 17.20 0.70 -6.49
C PHE A 9 16.69 0.64 -5.05
N TYR A 10 16.00 -0.43 -4.73
CA TYR A 10 15.61 -0.73 -3.36
C TYR A 10 16.85 -0.98 -2.51
N SER A 11 17.20 -0.04 -1.65
CA SER A 11 18.22 -0.28 -0.64
C SER A 11 17.55 -1.01 0.53
N PHE A 12 17.88 -2.25 0.71
CA PHE A 12 17.54 -3.00 1.92
C PHE A 12 18.41 -2.48 3.07
N GLY A 13 17.86 -1.67 3.95
CA GLY A 13 18.55 -1.18 5.13
C GLY A 13 17.60 -0.52 6.12
N PRO A 14 17.78 -0.69 7.42
CA PRO A 14 16.97 -0.02 8.44
C PRO A 14 17.20 1.48 8.37
N THR A 15 16.13 2.25 8.17
CA THR A 15 16.16 3.71 8.27
C THR A 15 16.28 4.14 9.73
N LYS A 16 16.96 5.27 9.96
CA LYS A 16 17.13 5.84 11.29
C LYS A 16 15.78 6.32 11.83
N ALA A 17 15.53 6.10 13.12
CA ALA A 17 14.41 6.73 13.81
C ALA A 17 14.41 8.24 13.57
N ASN A 18 13.27 8.80 13.18
CA ASN A 18 13.12 10.24 13.06
C ASN A 18 12.49 10.77 14.37
N PRO A 19 13.25 11.48 15.21
CA PRO A 19 12.78 11.93 16.53
C PRO A 19 11.72 13.05 16.48
N PHE A 20 11.36 13.56 15.28
CA PHE A 20 10.47 14.71 15.12
C PHE A 20 9.10 14.35 14.50
N LEU A 21 8.78 13.07 14.33
CA LEU A 21 7.54 12.66 13.70
C LEU A 21 6.43 12.48 14.75
N HIS A 22 5.68 13.55 15.01
CA HIS A 22 4.34 13.44 15.59
C HIS A 22 3.34 13.42 14.43
N ILE A 23 2.85 12.24 14.09
CA ILE A 23 1.70 12.08 13.19
C ILE A 23 0.47 12.08 14.07
N GLU A 24 -0.25 13.23 14.10
CA GLU A 24 -1.59 13.26 14.69
C GLU A 24 -2.51 12.43 13.78
N ASN A 25 -2.93 11.28 14.26
CA ASN A 25 -4.01 10.52 13.65
C ASN A 25 -5.33 11.19 14.08
N PRO A 26 -6.18 11.69 13.16
CA PRO A 26 -7.44 12.36 13.53
C PRO A 26 -8.43 11.47 14.28
N ASP A 27 -8.22 10.15 14.34
CA ASP A 27 -9.06 9.17 15.02
C ASP A 27 -8.48 8.70 16.37
N ASN A 28 -7.63 9.51 17.00
CA ASN A 28 -6.96 9.14 18.26
C ASN A 28 -7.91 9.28 19.47
N GLU A 29 -8.78 8.29 19.69
CA GLU A 29 -9.34 8.03 21.01
C GLU A 29 -8.27 7.32 21.86
N GLU A 30 -7.94 7.86 23.03
CA GLU A 30 -7.04 7.23 24.01
C GLU A 30 -7.63 5.91 24.50
N GLU A 31 -7.32 4.80 23.82
CA GLU A 31 -7.64 3.46 24.31
C GLU A 31 -6.70 3.10 25.48
N LYS A 32 -7.32 2.79 26.62
CA LYS A 32 -6.65 2.26 27.81
C LYS A 32 -5.98 0.94 27.48
N MET A 33 -4.69 0.82 27.85
CA MET A 33 -3.91 -0.40 27.74
C MET A 33 -4.59 -1.57 28.47
N ASP A 34 -4.87 -2.65 27.71
CA ASP A 34 -5.17 -3.98 28.22
C ASP A 34 -3.85 -4.79 28.31
N GLU A 35 -3.77 -5.71 29.27
CA GLU A 35 -2.56 -6.50 29.60
C GLU A 35 -2.20 -7.59 28.55
N SER A 36 -2.78 -7.60 27.35
CA SER A 36 -2.54 -8.56 26.29
C SER A 36 -1.64 -8.00 25.18
N GLY A 37 -0.33 -7.95 25.38
CA GLY A 37 0.65 -7.61 24.33
C GLY A 37 0.53 -6.17 23.78
N LYS A 38 1.65 -5.51 23.57
CA LYS A 38 1.67 -4.13 23.02
C LYS A 38 1.07 -4.12 21.61
N LYS A 39 -0.02 -3.39 21.38
CA LYS A 39 -0.60 -3.13 20.07
C LYS A 39 0.31 -2.17 19.29
N HIS A 40 0.76 -2.57 18.10
CA HIS A 40 1.56 -1.74 17.22
C HIS A 40 0.69 -1.08 16.15
N ARG A 41 0.72 0.25 16.07
CA ARG A 41 0.06 1.01 15.02
C ARG A 41 1.00 1.15 13.83
N VAL A 42 0.60 0.60 12.69
CA VAL A 42 1.38 0.63 11.45
C VAL A 42 0.65 1.43 10.39
N THR A 43 1.14 2.60 10.05
CA THR A 43 0.68 3.34 8.88
C THR A 43 1.43 2.85 7.65
N MET A 44 0.71 2.43 6.61
CA MET A 44 1.28 1.96 5.35
C MET A 44 0.90 2.88 4.20
N PHE A 45 1.90 3.53 3.57
CA PHE A 45 1.73 4.27 2.32
C PHE A 45 1.86 3.32 1.13
N LEU A 46 0.91 3.38 0.21
CA LEU A 46 0.83 2.43 -0.91
C LEU A 46 0.13 3.00 -2.15
N ASP A 47 0.44 2.42 -3.29
CA ASP A 47 -0.38 2.49 -4.50
C ASP A 47 -0.87 1.09 -4.86
N VAL A 48 -2.08 0.96 -5.38
CA VAL A 48 -2.69 -0.33 -5.76
C VAL A 48 -1.95 -1.03 -6.90
N ILE A 49 -1.14 -0.28 -7.68
CA ILE A 49 -0.31 -0.84 -8.76
C ILE A 49 1.01 -1.43 -8.27
N CYS A 50 1.44 -1.05 -7.05
CA CYS A 50 2.76 -1.36 -6.54
C CYS A 50 2.87 -2.83 -6.11
N GLU A 51 3.62 -3.63 -6.85
CA GLU A 51 3.86 -5.05 -6.56
C GLU A 51 4.55 -5.23 -5.20
N TRP A 52 5.49 -4.34 -4.87
CA TRP A 52 6.18 -4.38 -3.59
C TRP A 52 5.25 -4.06 -2.41
N CYS A 53 4.22 -3.22 -2.63
CA CYS A 53 3.19 -2.96 -1.63
C CYS A 53 2.35 -4.20 -1.36
N TYR A 54 1.97 -4.93 -2.42
CA TYR A 54 1.22 -6.17 -2.29
C TYR A 54 2.03 -7.25 -1.56
N LEU A 55 3.31 -7.43 -1.92
CA LEU A 55 4.22 -8.34 -1.23
C LEU A 55 4.38 -7.96 0.23
N ALA A 56 4.66 -6.69 0.52
CA ALA A 56 4.88 -6.19 1.87
C ALA A 56 3.64 -6.37 2.76
N LYS A 57 2.43 -6.14 2.22
CA LYS A 57 1.18 -6.38 2.95
C LYS A 57 0.99 -7.86 3.29
N GLY A 58 1.30 -8.77 2.36
CA GLY A 58 1.26 -10.21 2.63
C GLY A 58 2.24 -10.65 3.71
N ILE A 59 3.45 -10.08 3.71
CA ILE A 59 4.44 -10.30 4.78
C ILE A 59 3.89 -9.78 6.12
N LEU A 60 3.36 -8.55 6.15
CA LEU A 60 2.83 -7.94 7.35
C LEU A 60 1.64 -8.74 7.91
N ASP A 61 0.74 -9.21 7.04
CA ASP A 61 -0.40 -10.04 7.45
C ASP A 61 0.03 -11.39 8.04
N SER A 62 1.13 -11.95 7.58
CA SER A 62 1.68 -13.20 8.15
C SER A 62 2.19 -13.04 9.60
N LEU A 63 2.44 -11.81 10.04
CA LEU A 63 2.90 -11.49 11.39
C LEU A 63 1.75 -11.28 12.38
N ARG A 64 0.50 -11.06 11.92
CA ARG A 64 -0.68 -10.80 12.78
C ARG A 64 -0.99 -11.94 13.77
N GLY A 65 -0.53 -13.15 13.52
CA GLY A 65 -0.67 -14.27 14.47
C GLY A 65 0.26 -14.21 15.67
N ARG A 66 1.28 -13.33 15.62
CA ARG A 66 2.33 -13.19 16.64
C ARG A 66 2.42 -11.79 17.23
N TYR A 67 1.96 -10.79 16.53
CA TYR A 67 1.96 -9.38 16.91
C TYR A 67 0.58 -8.79 16.70
N ASP A 68 0.10 -7.99 17.65
CA ASP A 68 -1.12 -7.20 17.46
C ASP A 68 -0.78 -5.98 16.60
N LEU A 69 -1.14 -6.05 15.32
CA LEU A 69 -0.82 -5.03 14.31
C LEU A 69 -2.11 -4.33 13.85
N ASP A 70 -2.24 -3.06 14.20
CA ASP A 70 -3.27 -2.18 13.68
C ASP A 70 -2.73 -1.41 12.48
N VAL A 71 -3.22 -1.78 11.28
CA VAL A 71 -2.69 -1.27 10.01
C VAL A 71 -3.64 -0.24 9.41
N THR A 72 -3.18 1.01 9.36
CA THR A 72 -3.85 2.10 8.64
C THR A 72 -3.27 2.23 7.24
N LEU A 73 -4.15 2.22 6.21
CA LEU A 73 -3.76 2.34 4.81
C LEU A 73 -3.85 3.81 4.37
N LEU A 74 -2.78 4.34 3.79
CA LEU A 74 -2.74 5.65 3.16
C LEU A 74 -2.41 5.49 1.67
N PHE A 75 -3.43 5.69 0.84
CA PHE A 75 -3.29 5.54 -0.60
C PHE A 75 -2.65 6.78 -1.22
N MET A 76 -1.75 6.58 -2.18
CA MET A 76 -1.13 7.66 -2.95
C MET A 76 -0.85 7.22 -4.37
N GLU A 77 -0.91 8.16 -5.31
CA GLU A 77 -0.68 7.89 -6.73
C GLU A 77 0.79 8.11 -7.07
N ILE A 78 1.51 7.04 -7.43
CA ILE A 78 2.95 7.12 -7.74
C ILE A 78 3.25 7.32 -9.23
N HIS A 79 2.27 7.07 -10.11
CA HIS A 79 2.39 7.24 -11.56
C HIS A 79 1.23 8.05 -12.15
N PRO A 80 1.07 9.35 -11.77
CA PRO A 80 -0.04 10.19 -12.22
C PRO A 80 0.00 10.50 -13.73
N ASP A 81 1.15 10.30 -14.36
CA ASP A 81 1.40 10.48 -15.80
C ASP A 81 1.14 9.21 -16.64
N ALA A 82 0.75 8.09 -16.01
CA ALA A 82 0.33 6.91 -16.74
C ALA A 82 -0.91 7.20 -17.61
N PRO A 83 -0.95 6.79 -18.89
CA PRO A 83 -2.12 6.99 -19.76
C PRO A 83 -3.40 6.41 -19.14
N GLU A 84 -4.56 7.03 -19.40
CA GLU A 84 -5.84 6.62 -18.82
C GLU A 84 -6.19 5.14 -19.04
N GLY A 85 -5.88 4.59 -20.22
CA GLY A 85 -6.06 3.16 -20.53
C GLY A 85 -4.91 2.25 -20.07
N GLY A 86 -3.90 2.80 -19.42
CA GLY A 86 -2.66 2.11 -19.11
C GLY A 86 -1.63 2.13 -20.25
N MET A 87 -0.53 1.43 -20.06
CA MET A 87 0.56 1.32 -21.06
C MET A 87 1.16 -0.09 -21.02
N PRO A 88 1.94 -0.49 -22.04
CA PRO A 88 2.62 -1.78 -22.01
C PRO A 88 3.51 -1.95 -20.77
N MET A 89 3.38 -3.07 -20.07
CA MET A 89 4.18 -3.38 -18.88
C MET A 89 5.67 -3.31 -19.16
N SER A 90 6.10 -3.74 -20.35
CA SER A 90 7.51 -3.71 -20.79
C SER A 90 8.12 -2.31 -20.86
N TRP A 91 7.30 -1.26 -20.90
CA TRP A 91 7.81 0.13 -20.85
C TRP A 91 8.20 0.55 -19.43
N HIS A 92 7.58 -0.08 -18.43
CA HIS A 92 7.87 0.16 -17.02
C HIS A 92 8.88 -0.85 -16.46
N ILE A 93 8.68 -2.14 -16.79
CA ILE A 93 9.52 -3.26 -16.36
C ILE A 93 10.12 -3.92 -17.59
N PRO A 94 11.42 -3.79 -17.87
CA PRO A 94 12.03 -4.31 -19.11
C PRO A 94 11.88 -5.81 -19.32
N GLU A 95 11.91 -6.60 -18.23
CA GLU A 95 11.79 -8.08 -18.25
C GLU A 95 10.66 -8.56 -17.33
N PRO A 96 9.37 -8.33 -17.66
CA PRO A 96 8.24 -8.60 -16.76
C PRO A 96 8.21 -10.04 -16.25
N LYS A 97 8.44 -11.03 -17.12
CA LYS A 97 8.42 -12.45 -16.73
C LYS A 97 9.45 -12.79 -15.64
N LYS A 98 10.68 -12.27 -15.77
CA LYS A 98 11.72 -12.48 -14.76
C LYS A 98 11.37 -11.78 -13.45
N PHE A 99 10.84 -10.57 -13.56
CA PHE A 99 10.43 -9.79 -12.41
C PHE A 99 9.30 -10.49 -11.62
N PHE A 100 8.25 -10.95 -12.31
CA PHE A 100 7.16 -11.67 -11.63
C PHE A 100 7.59 -13.05 -11.11
N ALA A 101 8.50 -13.75 -11.79
CA ALA A 101 9.07 -14.99 -11.26
C ALA A 101 9.83 -14.76 -9.94
N MET A 102 10.63 -13.68 -9.86
CA MET A 102 11.32 -13.27 -8.63
C MET A 102 10.31 -12.94 -7.51
N LEU A 103 9.30 -12.11 -7.80
CA LEU A 103 8.28 -11.75 -6.81
C LEU A 103 7.48 -12.96 -6.33
N ASN A 104 7.15 -13.91 -7.21
CA ASN A 104 6.49 -15.16 -6.84
C ASN A 104 7.35 -16.00 -5.90
N ALA A 105 8.66 -16.10 -6.16
CA ALA A 105 9.58 -16.79 -5.25
C ALA A 105 9.62 -16.13 -3.86
N MET A 106 9.64 -14.79 -3.81
CA MET A 106 9.63 -14.03 -2.56
C MET A 106 8.27 -14.13 -1.83
N GLY A 107 7.17 -14.12 -2.58
CA GLY A 107 5.80 -14.11 -2.02
C GLY A 107 5.29 -15.48 -1.59
N ALA A 108 5.84 -16.57 -2.14
CA ALA A 108 5.37 -17.93 -1.90
C ALA A 108 5.24 -18.32 -0.40
N PRO A 109 6.19 -17.99 0.49
CA PRO A 109 6.07 -18.29 1.91
C PRO A 109 4.89 -17.59 2.61
N TYR A 110 4.35 -16.52 2.01
CA TYR A 110 3.29 -15.68 2.55
C TYR A 110 1.97 -15.85 1.81
N GLY A 111 1.88 -16.81 0.88
CA GLY A 111 0.68 -17.02 0.05
C GLY A 111 0.43 -15.93 -0.99
N VAL A 112 1.39 -15.04 -1.23
CA VAL A 112 1.32 -13.95 -2.21
C VAL A 112 1.70 -14.46 -3.57
N ARG A 113 0.85 -14.19 -4.58
CA ARG A 113 1.03 -14.64 -5.96
C ARG A 113 0.86 -13.49 -6.94
N PHE A 114 1.69 -13.51 -7.97
CA PHE A 114 1.65 -12.54 -9.06
C PHE A 114 1.44 -13.27 -10.38
N ARG A 115 0.45 -12.82 -11.13
CA ARG A 115 0.26 -13.26 -12.51
C ARG A 115 1.03 -12.36 -13.45
N ASP A 116 1.65 -12.94 -14.48
CA ASP A 116 2.18 -12.17 -15.59
C ASP A 116 1.06 -11.35 -16.22
N ARG A 117 1.34 -10.10 -16.53
CA ARG A 117 0.40 -9.19 -17.19
C ARG A 117 1.12 -8.26 -18.15
N ASP A 118 0.40 -7.83 -19.18
CA ASP A 118 0.96 -7.04 -20.26
C ASP A 118 0.70 -5.53 -20.10
N VAL A 119 -0.23 -5.15 -19.19
CA VAL A 119 -0.64 -3.77 -19.00
C VAL A 119 -0.20 -3.25 -17.62
N PHE A 120 0.51 -2.13 -17.65
CA PHE A 120 0.74 -1.25 -16.50
C PHE A 120 -0.42 -0.26 -16.44
N SER A 121 -1.30 -0.42 -15.47
CA SER A 121 -2.56 0.32 -15.39
C SER A 121 -2.39 1.74 -14.86
N ASN A 122 -3.25 2.66 -15.28
CA ASN A 122 -3.50 3.90 -14.55
C ASN A 122 -4.32 3.60 -13.29
N THR A 123 -3.94 4.18 -12.16
CA THR A 123 -4.55 3.84 -10.87
C THR A 123 -5.51 4.90 -10.33
N ARG A 124 -5.59 6.05 -10.99
CA ARG A 124 -6.34 7.19 -10.46
C ARG A 124 -7.75 6.85 -10.00
N LYS A 125 -8.56 6.22 -10.85
CA LYS A 125 -9.95 5.84 -10.53
C LYS A 125 -10.03 4.79 -9.42
N ALA A 126 -9.12 3.82 -9.43
CA ALA A 126 -9.05 2.79 -8.39
C ALA A 126 -8.65 3.37 -7.02
N LEU A 127 -7.72 4.33 -6.99
CA LEU A 127 -7.30 5.01 -5.76
C LEU A 127 -8.40 5.90 -5.17
N LEU A 128 -9.15 6.63 -6.01
CA LEU A 128 -10.32 7.39 -5.55
C LEU A 128 -11.38 6.47 -4.92
N ALA A 129 -11.63 5.31 -5.54
CA ALA A 129 -12.53 4.30 -4.99
C ALA A 129 -12.00 3.70 -3.68
N ALA A 130 -10.67 3.53 -3.55
CA ALA A 130 -10.04 3.03 -2.34
C ALA A 130 -10.17 4.01 -1.15
N GLU A 131 -9.96 5.32 -1.38
CA GLU A 131 -10.16 6.34 -0.34
C GLU A 131 -11.63 6.43 0.09
N TYR A 132 -12.57 6.40 -0.87
CA TYR A 132 -13.99 6.33 -0.54
C TYR A 132 -14.32 5.07 0.26
N ALA A 133 -13.86 3.90 -0.18
CA ALA A 133 -14.08 2.63 0.54
C ALA A 133 -13.53 2.68 1.97
N LYS A 134 -12.35 3.29 2.16
CA LYS A 134 -11.75 3.51 3.47
C LYS A 134 -12.64 4.38 4.36
N SER A 135 -13.21 5.46 3.84
CA SER A 135 -14.07 6.38 4.60
C SER A 135 -15.34 5.72 5.17
N ILE A 136 -15.76 4.60 4.58
CA ILE A 136 -16.93 3.81 5.03
C ILE A 136 -16.52 2.47 5.66
N GLY A 137 -15.27 2.32 6.11
CA GLY A 137 -14.77 1.12 6.80
C GLY A 137 -14.56 -0.11 5.90
N LYS A 138 -14.50 0.07 4.56
CA LYS A 138 -14.34 -1.02 3.57
C LYS A 138 -13.01 -0.97 2.81
N GLY A 139 -12.07 -0.14 3.23
CA GLY A 139 -10.79 0.08 2.55
C GLY A 139 -9.97 -1.20 2.36
N GLU A 140 -9.83 -2.04 3.41
CA GLU A 140 -9.11 -3.31 3.30
C GLU A 140 -9.81 -4.31 2.36
N ASN A 141 -11.14 -4.37 2.40
CA ASN A 141 -11.91 -5.25 1.52
C ASN A 141 -11.74 -4.84 0.05
N PHE A 142 -11.81 -3.53 -0.24
CA PHE A 142 -11.60 -3.02 -1.58
C PHE A 142 -10.16 -3.24 -2.04
N LEU A 143 -9.17 -2.95 -1.21
CA LEU A 143 -7.75 -3.18 -1.53
C LEU A 143 -7.50 -4.65 -1.88
N ARG A 144 -8.06 -5.58 -1.11
CA ARG A 144 -7.95 -7.02 -1.40
C ARG A 144 -8.59 -7.39 -2.74
N ALA A 145 -9.77 -6.85 -3.04
CA ALA A 145 -10.48 -7.13 -4.29
C ALA A 145 -9.75 -6.57 -5.51
N ILE A 146 -9.27 -5.32 -5.44
CA ILE A 146 -8.55 -4.68 -6.57
C ILE A 146 -7.17 -5.32 -6.77
N TRP A 147 -6.47 -5.71 -5.71
CA TRP A 147 -5.22 -6.44 -5.80
C TRP A 147 -5.41 -7.85 -6.38
N ARG A 148 -6.48 -8.54 -6.01
CA ARG A 148 -6.82 -9.82 -6.64
C ARG A 148 -6.99 -9.65 -8.15
N ALA A 149 -7.78 -8.65 -8.57
CA ALA A 149 -7.98 -8.38 -9.98
C ALA A 149 -6.66 -8.07 -10.72
N TYR A 150 -5.83 -7.18 -10.17
CA TYR A 150 -4.60 -6.74 -10.82
C TYR A 150 -3.45 -7.72 -10.65
N MET A 151 -3.14 -8.15 -9.41
CA MET A 151 -1.93 -8.93 -9.10
C MET A 151 -2.10 -10.41 -9.43
N GLU A 152 -3.28 -11.00 -9.13
CA GLU A 152 -3.50 -12.43 -9.25
C GLU A 152 -4.22 -12.82 -10.54
N GLU A 153 -5.14 -11.98 -11.05
CA GLU A 153 -5.91 -12.25 -12.26
C GLU A 153 -5.33 -11.55 -13.49
N GLY A 154 -4.46 -10.56 -13.32
CA GLY A 154 -3.80 -9.83 -14.41
C GLY A 154 -4.73 -8.89 -15.17
N LYS A 155 -5.87 -8.50 -14.57
CA LYS A 155 -6.83 -7.57 -15.16
C LYS A 155 -6.28 -6.15 -15.22
N ASN A 156 -6.72 -5.38 -16.20
CA ASN A 156 -6.37 -3.96 -16.30
C ASN A 156 -7.29 -3.12 -15.38
N ILE A 157 -6.75 -2.63 -14.28
CA ILE A 157 -7.49 -1.79 -13.31
C ILE A 157 -7.64 -0.33 -13.76
N SER A 158 -7.24 0.02 -14.98
CA SER A 158 -7.67 1.27 -15.62
C SER A 158 -9.12 1.19 -16.12
N GLU A 159 -9.64 -0.03 -16.31
CA GLU A 159 -10.98 -0.28 -16.82
C GLU A 159 -12.03 -0.14 -15.70
N GLU A 160 -13.03 0.72 -15.91
CA GLU A 160 -14.09 0.96 -14.92
C GLU A 160 -14.81 -0.32 -14.52
N ALA A 161 -15.09 -1.22 -15.48
CA ALA A 161 -15.77 -2.48 -15.21
C ALA A 161 -14.99 -3.38 -14.21
N VAL A 162 -13.65 -3.34 -14.24
CA VAL A 162 -12.79 -4.08 -13.30
C VAL A 162 -12.88 -3.46 -11.90
N ILE A 163 -12.90 -2.11 -11.83
CA ILE A 163 -13.06 -1.41 -10.56
C ILE A 163 -14.46 -1.65 -9.98
N GLU A 164 -15.50 -1.68 -10.81
CA GLU A 164 -16.88 -2.00 -10.42
C GLU A 164 -16.99 -3.42 -9.84
N GLU A 165 -16.38 -4.42 -10.48
CA GLU A 165 -16.34 -5.79 -9.99
C GLU A 165 -15.65 -5.87 -8.61
N ALA A 166 -14.54 -5.17 -8.45
CA ALA A 166 -13.81 -5.08 -7.18
C ALA A 166 -14.64 -4.38 -6.10
N ALA A 167 -15.34 -3.29 -6.45
CA ALA A 167 -16.21 -2.56 -5.54
C ALA A 167 -17.38 -3.43 -5.05
N MET A 168 -18.05 -4.15 -5.95
CA MET A 168 -19.10 -5.10 -5.58
C MET A 168 -18.57 -6.21 -4.67
N THR A 169 -17.42 -6.78 -5.00
CA THR A 169 -16.75 -7.82 -4.19
C THR A 169 -16.42 -7.31 -2.79
N ALA A 170 -16.02 -6.05 -2.67
CA ALA A 170 -15.76 -5.40 -1.38
C ALA A 170 -17.05 -5.03 -0.61
N GLY A 171 -18.22 -5.23 -1.22
CA GLY A 171 -19.52 -4.89 -0.65
C GLY A 171 -19.84 -3.39 -0.69
N LEU A 172 -19.27 -2.64 -1.63
CA LEU A 172 -19.66 -1.27 -1.90
C LEU A 172 -21.02 -1.25 -2.61
N GLY A 173 -21.82 -0.24 -2.29
CA GLY A 173 -23.14 -0.10 -2.91
C GLY A 173 -23.07 0.33 -4.39
N PRO A 174 -24.16 0.20 -5.15
CA PRO A 174 -24.16 0.36 -6.61
C PRO A 174 -23.80 1.79 -7.09
N ARG A 175 -23.92 2.81 -6.24
CA ARG A 175 -23.53 4.20 -6.54
C ARG A 175 -22.22 4.63 -5.90
N ALA A 176 -21.49 3.70 -5.32
CA ALA A 176 -20.24 3.99 -4.61
C ALA A 176 -19.21 4.67 -5.50
N LEU A 177 -19.06 4.20 -6.74
CA LEU A 177 -18.08 4.74 -7.68
C LEU A 177 -18.49 6.10 -8.25
N GLU A 178 -19.79 6.37 -8.43
CA GLU A 178 -20.26 7.70 -8.78
C GLU A 178 -19.86 8.73 -7.71
N VAL A 179 -20.01 8.38 -6.44
CA VAL A 179 -19.56 9.21 -5.30
C VAL A 179 -18.04 9.32 -5.28
N ALA A 180 -17.33 8.20 -5.40
CA ALA A 180 -15.88 8.19 -5.35
C ALA A 180 -15.24 9.03 -6.48
N TRP A 181 -15.78 8.99 -7.67
CA TRP A 181 -15.23 9.70 -8.83
C TRP A 181 -15.74 11.13 -8.97
N GLY A 182 -16.93 11.44 -8.42
CA GLY A 182 -17.54 12.75 -8.50
C GLY A 182 -17.10 13.73 -7.40
N ALA A 183 -16.54 13.25 -6.29
CA ALA A 183 -16.20 14.07 -5.15
C ALA A 183 -14.70 14.42 -5.13
N PRO A 184 -14.33 15.72 -5.09
CA PRO A 184 -12.94 16.16 -5.15
C PRO A 184 -12.12 15.79 -3.91
N GLU A 185 -12.75 15.56 -2.78
CA GLU A 185 -12.11 15.28 -1.49
C GLU A 185 -11.20 14.03 -1.54
N TRP A 186 -11.57 13.00 -2.31
CA TRP A 186 -10.73 11.80 -2.41
C TRP A 186 -9.42 12.08 -3.14
N GLY A 187 -9.47 12.94 -4.16
CA GLY A 187 -8.28 13.41 -4.84
C GLY A 187 -7.39 14.29 -3.95
N GLU A 188 -7.99 15.06 -3.04
CA GLU A 188 -7.25 15.84 -2.04
C GLU A 188 -6.57 14.93 -1.03
N ARG A 189 -7.28 13.91 -0.53
CA ARG A 189 -6.70 12.90 0.36
C ARG A 189 -5.48 12.19 -0.24
N LEU A 190 -5.52 11.81 -1.51
CA LEU A 190 -4.36 11.22 -2.17
C LEU A 190 -3.15 12.19 -2.16
N ARG A 191 -3.38 13.48 -2.37
CA ARG A 191 -2.31 14.50 -2.31
C ARG A 191 -1.80 14.71 -0.89
N GLU A 192 -2.69 14.77 0.10
CA GLU A 192 -2.33 14.88 1.52
C GLU A 192 -1.48 13.70 1.97
N ASN A 193 -1.85 12.47 1.58
CA ASN A 193 -1.09 11.26 1.87
C ASN A 193 0.31 11.32 1.23
N ALA A 194 0.44 11.82 -0.01
CA ALA A 194 1.73 11.99 -0.66
C ALA A 194 2.61 13.02 0.07
N VAL A 195 2.03 14.16 0.48
CA VAL A 195 2.74 15.17 1.28
C VAL A 195 3.18 14.58 2.64
N LEU A 196 2.34 13.77 3.27
CA LEU A 196 2.69 13.12 4.53
C LEU A 196 3.82 12.10 4.34
N ASN A 197 3.80 11.32 3.25
CA ASN A 197 4.88 10.41 2.88
C ASN A 197 6.22 11.14 2.78
N ASP A 198 6.24 12.29 2.08
CA ASP A 198 7.45 13.12 1.96
C ASP A 198 7.92 13.67 3.32
N ARG A 199 6.99 14.13 4.17
CA ARG A 199 7.32 14.58 5.55
C ARG A 199 7.89 13.47 6.40
N CYS A 200 7.49 12.23 6.16
CA CYS A 200 8.05 11.05 6.80
C CYS A 200 9.45 10.66 6.26
N GLY A 201 9.99 11.42 5.31
CA GLY A 201 11.30 11.17 4.71
C GLY A 201 11.31 9.98 3.74
N MET A 202 10.18 9.67 3.13
CA MET A 202 10.05 8.56 2.18
C MET A 202 10.17 9.01 0.71
N ASP A 203 10.14 10.33 0.44
CA ASP A 203 10.38 10.94 -0.87
C ASP A 203 9.53 10.31 -2.00
N GLY A 204 8.23 10.10 -1.73
CA GLY A 204 7.29 9.49 -2.66
C GLY A 204 7.44 7.98 -2.82
N ASN A 205 8.34 7.31 -2.08
CA ASN A 205 8.52 5.86 -2.19
C ASN A 205 7.41 5.07 -1.49
N VAL A 206 7.00 3.96 -2.13
CA VAL A 206 6.06 2.98 -1.59
C VAL A 206 6.59 1.55 -1.80
N PRO A 207 6.28 0.58 -0.91
CA PRO A 207 5.61 0.78 0.37
C PRO A 207 6.46 1.61 1.34
N GLY A 208 5.83 2.54 2.04
CA GLY A 208 6.43 3.24 3.16
C GLY A 208 5.66 2.91 4.43
N PHE A 209 6.33 2.89 5.59
CA PHE A 209 5.69 2.57 6.85
C PHE A 209 6.09 3.53 7.95
N VAL A 210 5.12 3.87 8.79
CA VAL A 210 5.36 4.52 10.08
C VAL A 210 4.83 3.60 11.17
N ILE A 211 5.68 3.25 12.13
CA ILE A 211 5.35 2.33 13.21
C ILE A 211 5.27 3.16 14.50
N ASP A 212 4.16 3.06 15.22
CA ASP A 212 3.86 3.74 16.48
C ASP A 212 4.07 5.26 16.43
N GLY A 213 3.94 5.87 15.22
CA GLY A 213 4.17 7.30 15.00
C GLY A 213 5.61 7.76 15.12
N LYS A 214 6.57 6.86 15.34
CA LYS A 214 7.98 7.18 15.66
C LYS A 214 8.99 6.63 14.65
N TYR A 215 8.78 5.41 14.17
CA TYR A 215 9.78 4.71 13.35
C TYR A 215 9.33 4.68 11.89
N THR A 216 10.21 5.06 10.99
CA THR A 216 9.94 4.99 9.56
C THR A 216 10.70 3.83 8.92
N LEU A 217 10.05 3.17 7.95
CA LEU A 217 10.60 2.06 7.20
C LEU A 217 10.22 2.20 5.74
N SER A 218 11.15 2.11 4.82
CA SER A 218 10.91 2.24 3.39
C SER A 218 11.18 0.92 2.65
N GLY A 219 10.34 0.61 1.67
CA GLY A 219 10.44 -0.59 0.85
C GLY A 219 9.88 -1.86 1.52
N ALA A 220 9.70 -2.91 0.72
CA ALA A 220 9.28 -4.21 1.21
C ALA A 220 10.42 -4.86 2.01
N GLN A 221 10.20 -5.07 3.30
CA GLN A 221 11.16 -5.69 4.21
C GLN A 221 10.80 -7.16 4.45
N SER A 222 11.81 -7.98 4.80
CA SER A 222 11.58 -9.38 5.16
C SER A 222 10.78 -9.51 6.46
N ALA A 223 10.09 -10.62 6.66
CA ALA A 223 9.43 -10.93 7.93
C ALA A 223 10.40 -10.87 9.10
N LYS A 224 11.63 -11.37 8.92
CA LYS A 224 12.70 -11.29 9.91
C LYS A 224 13.02 -9.85 10.30
N THR A 225 13.16 -8.95 9.33
CA THR A 225 13.43 -7.52 9.60
C THR A 225 12.28 -6.89 10.39
N TRP A 226 11.03 -7.20 10.02
CA TRP A 226 9.85 -6.75 10.77
C TRP A 226 9.88 -7.24 12.22
N GLU A 227 10.16 -8.54 12.45
CA GLU A 227 10.26 -9.11 13.79
C GLU A 227 11.34 -8.44 14.63
N GLU A 228 12.53 -8.22 14.06
CA GLU A 228 13.64 -7.54 14.73
C GLU A 228 13.25 -6.11 15.16
N ILE A 229 12.51 -5.37 14.30
CA ILE A 229 12.04 -4.02 14.59
C ILE A 229 10.99 -4.05 15.70
N LEU A 230 9.94 -4.86 15.58
CA LEU A 230 8.86 -4.95 16.56
C LEU A 230 9.39 -5.38 17.93
N GLN A 231 10.23 -6.42 18.01
CA GLN A 231 10.87 -6.85 19.24
C GLN A 231 11.76 -5.76 19.87
N ARG A 232 12.42 -4.96 19.02
CA ARG A 232 13.21 -3.83 19.53
C ARG A 232 12.31 -2.77 20.16
N ILE A 233 11.21 -2.40 19.51
CA ILE A 233 10.22 -1.44 20.02
C ILE A 233 9.62 -1.94 21.34
N GLU A 234 9.25 -3.24 21.43
CA GLU A 234 8.72 -3.83 22.67
C GLU A 234 9.73 -3.80 23.82
N ARG A 235 11.02 -4.03 23.55
CA ARG A 235 12.07 -4.02 24.57
C ARG A 235 12.44 -2.63 25.07
N THR A 236 12.40 -1.61 24.18
CA THR A 236 12.81 -0.25 24.55
C THR A 236 11.69 0.51 25.26
N GLY A 237 10.44 0.03 25.16
CA GLY A 237 9.30 0.69 25.83
C GLY A 237 8.98 2.08 25.29
N ASP A 238 9.58 2.45 24.15
CA ASP A 238 9.43 3.77 23.52
C ASP A 238 8.27 3.76 22.51
#